data_81bf38612a06f9521ca508693656fa16
#
_entry.id   81bf38612a06f9521ca508693656fa16
#
_cell.length_a   1.000
_cell.length_b   1.000
_cell.length_c   1.000
_cell.angle_alpha   90.00
_cell.angle_beta   90.00
_cell.angle_gamma   90.00
#
_symmetry.space_group_name_H-M   'P 1'
#
loop_
_entity.id
_entity.type
_entity.pdbx_description
1 polymer ?
#
loop_
_entity_poly.entity_id
_entity_poly.type
_entity_poly.pdbx_seq_one_letter_code
_entity_poly.pdbx_strand_id
1 'polypeptide(L)'
;MERVYNKLVRDNIPNIIKEKGETAVVRVLDDVQYEKELKCKLYEEVKEVDEASDNELLEELADVLEVIRALAKLVNKDLNDVIAVADLKKEKRGAFDKQIFLEKVVQK
;
A
#
# COMPACT_ATOMS: atom_id res chain seq x y z
N MET A 1 18.88 -21.40 -12.00
CA MET A 1 18.85 -19.94 -12.24
C MET A 1 18.19 -19.23 -11.08
N GLU A 2 18.78 -18.14 -10.63
CA GLU A 2 18.25 -17.35 -9.52
C GLU A 2 17.61 -16.06 -10.02
N ARG A 3 16.50 -15.67 -9.42
CA ARG A 3 15.89 -14.37 -9.60
C ARG A 3 15.84 -13.68 -8.23
N VAL A 4 16.51 -12.54 -8.13
CA VAL A 4 16.62 -11.81 -6.86
C VAL A 4 15.55 -10.72 -6.79
N TYR A 5 14.74 -10.73 -5.74
CA TYR A 5 13.66 -9.76 -5.54
C TYR A 5 13.95 -8.76 -4.41
N ASN A 6 14.47 -9.24 -3.27
CA ASN A 6 14.79 -8.41 -2.09
C ASN A 6 13.68 -7.44 -1.74
N LYS A 7 12.46 -7.96 -1.59
CA LYS A 7 11.28 -7.14 -1.26
C LYS A 7 10.33 -7.89 -0.36
N LEU A 8 9.53 -7.14 0.38
CA LEU A 8 8.48 -7.68 1.21
C LEU A 8 7.40 -8.29 0.31
N VAL A 9 6.90 -9.47 0.69
CA VAL A 9 5.84 -10.16 -0.03
C VAL A 9 4.70 -10.54 0.92
N ARG A 10 3.53 -10.82 0.36
CA ARG A 10 2.39 -11.31 1.14
C ARG A 10 2.70 -12.69 1.71
N ASP A 11 2.07 -13.02 2.83
CA ASP A 11 2.38 -14.21 3.64
C ASP A 11 2.32 -15.54 2.86
N ASN A 12 1.43 -15.66 1.90
CA ASN A 12 1.25 -16.91 1.16
C ASN A 12 2.14 -17.03 -0.08
N ILE A 13 2.90 -16.02 -0.42
CA ILE A 13 3.74 -16.04 -1.62
C ILE A 13 4.77 -17.18 -1.59
N PRO A 14 5.48 -17.44 -0.47
CA PRO A 14 6.41 -18.57 -0.43
C PRO A 14 5.74 -19.92 -0.75
N ASN A 15 4.52 -20.13 -0.24
CA ASN A 15 3.76 -21.35 -0.51
C ASN A 15 3.35 -21.45 -2.00
N ILE A 16 2.94 -20.34 -2.60
CA ILE A 16 2.57 -20.28 -4.01
C ILE A 16 3.78 -20.63 -4.89
N ILE A 17 4.94 -20.12 -4.55
CA ILE A 17 6.19 -20.42 -5.26
C ILE A 17 6.53 -21.91 -5.16
N LYS A 18 6.39 -22.48 -3.97
CA LYS A 18 6.64 -23.90 -3.72
C LYS A 18 5.70 -24.78 -4.55
N GLU A 19 4.42 -24.42 -4.62
CA GLU A 19 3.42 -25.15 -5.40
C GLU A 19 3.76 -25.17 -6.89
N LYS A 20 4.46 -24.18 -7.39
CA LYS A 20 4.92 -24.11 -8.78
C LYS A 20 6.23 -24.86 -9.01
N GLY A 21 6.75 -25.56 -8.00
CA GLY A 21 7.96 -26.36 -8.12
C GLY A 21 9.26 -25.57 -7.94
N GLU A 22 9.15 -24.32 -7.48
CA GLU A 22 10.31 -23.49 -7.21
C GLU A 22 10.58 -23.37 -5.71
N THR A 23 11.76 -22.91 -5.34
CA THR A 23 12.14 -22.71 -3.93
C THR A 23 12.22 -21.24 -3.62
N ALA A 24 11.47 -20.79 -2.61
CA ALA A 24 11.57 -19.43 -2.11
C ALA A 24 12.58 -19.39 -0.96
N VAL A 25 13.57 -18.51 -1.08
CA VAL A 25 14.52 -18.24 0.00
C VAL A 25 14.03 -16.99 0.72
N VAL A 26 13.58 -17.14 1.97
CA VAL A 26 12.94 -16.05 2.72
C VAL A 26 13.58 -15.90 4.10
N ARG A 27 13.39 -14.72 4.69
CA ARG A 27 13.69 -14.48 6.10
C ARG A 27 12.60 -13.59 6.68
N VAL A 28 12.38 -13.69 7.98
CA VAL A 28 11.43 -12.85 8.70
C VAL A 28 12.19 -11.62 9.21
N LEU A 29 11.68 -10.44 8.88
CA LEU A 29 12.31 -9.18 9.25
C LEU A 29 12.08 -8.85 10.73
N ASP A 30 13.01 -8.11 11.35
CA ASP A 30 12.75 -7.50 12.65
C ASP A 30 11.77 -6.32 12.47
N ASP A 31 11.29 -5.77 13.60
CA ASP A 31 10.25 -4.73 13.55
C ASP A 31 10.72 -3.47 12.83
N VAL A 32 11.97 -3.07 13.01
CA VAL A 32 12.53 -1.87 12.37
C VAL A 32 12.61 -2.03 10.86
N GLN A 33 13.13 -3.16 10.40
CA GLN A 33 13.23 -3.47 8.98
C GLN A 33 11.85 -3.65 8.35
N TYR A 34 10.93 -4.28 9.08
CA TYR A 34 9.56 -4.50 8.62
C TYR A 34 8.85 -3.17 8.35
N GLU A 35 8.92 -2.22 9.28
CA GLU A 35 8.32 -0.89 9.07
C GLU A 35 8.88 -0.22 7.82
N LYS A 36 10.20 -0.25 7.66
CA LYS A 36 10.88 0.34 6.50
C LYS A 36 10.40 -0.31 5.20
N GLU A 37 10.36 -1.64 5.18
CA GLU A 37 9.99 -2.38 3.97
C GLU A 37 8.50 -2.25 3.64
N LEU A 38 7.62 -2.09 4.65
CA LEU A 38 6.21 -1.78 4.41
C LEU A 38 6.05 -0.43 3.70
N LYS A 39 6.81 0.57 4.12
CA LYS A 39 6.77 1.90 3.47
C LYS A 39 7.32 1.83 2.05
N CYS A 40 8.38 1.06 1.83
CA CYS A 40 8.88 0.78 0.48
C CYS A 40 7.83 0.09 -0.38
N LYS A 41 7.11 -0.86 0.21
CA LYS A 41 6.03 -1.58 -0.45
C LYS A 41 4.91 -0.63 -0.86
N LEU A 42 4.59 0.34 -0.01
CA LEU A 42 3.59 1.36 -0.34
C LEU A 42 3.99 2.15 -1.59
N TYR A 43 5.23 2.59 -1.69
CA TYR A 43 5.73 3.30 -2.88
C TYR A 43 5.66 2.40 -4.12
N GLU A 44 6.03 1.14 -3.98
CA GLU A 44 5.96 0.17 -5.07
C GLU A 44 4.52 0.05 -5.61
N GLU A 45 3.54 -0.13 -4.71
CA GLU A 45 2.14 -0.29 -5.09
C GLU A 45 1.54 1.01 -5.65
N VAL A 46 1.96 2.17 -5.15
CA VAL A 46 1.54 3.47 -5.70
C VAL A 46 2.02 3.60 -7.15
N LYS A 47 3.24 3.16 -7.43
CA LYS A 47 3.76 3.16 -8.80
C LYS A 47 2.93 2.27 -9.73
N GLU A 48 2.51 1.10 -9.24
CA GLU A 48 1.65 0.20 -9.99
C GLU A 48 0.28 0.85 -10.28
N VAL A 49 -0.27 1.61 -9.33
CA VAL A 49 -1.50 2.38 -9.54
C VAL A 49 -1.30 3.41 -10.66
N ASP A 50 -0.18 4.12 -10.63
CA ASP A 50 0.13 5.16 -11.62
C ASP A 50 0.24 4.59 -13.05
N GLU A 51 0.77 3.38 -13.17
CA GLU A 51 1.00 2.72 -14.46
C GLU A 51 -0.18 1.85 -14.91
N ALA A 52 -1.19 1.64 -14.06
CA ALA A 52 -2.30 0.73 -14.34
C ALA A 52 -3.23 1.26 -15.42
N SER A 53 -3.71 0.36 -16.27
CA SER A 53 -4.85 0.65 -17.16
C SER A 53 -6.14 0.70 -16.34
N ASP A 54 -7.21 1.24 -16.93
CA ASP A 54 -8.51 1.31 -16.26
C ASP A 54 -9.00 -0.07 -15.77
N ASN A 55 -8.73 -1.11 -16.54
CA ASN A 55 -9.14 -2.49 -16.18
C ASN A 55 -8.34 -3.05 -15.00
N GLU A 56 -7.13 -2.55 -14.76
CA GLU A 56 -6.24 -3.03 -13.72
C GLU A 56 -6.31 -2.18 -12.44
N LEU A 57 -6.88 -0.99 -12.54
CA LEU A 57 -6.83 0.02 -11.46
C LEU A 57 -7.40 -0.51 -10.15
N LEU A 58 -8.55 -1.20 -10.20
CA LEU A 58 -9.19 -1.70 -8.99
C LEU A 58 -8.32 -2.71 -8.24
N GLU A 59 -7.65 -3.62 -8.97
CA GLU A 59 -6.74 -4.58 -8.37
C GLU A 59 -5.53 -3.90 -7.73
N GLU A 60 -4.97 -2.90 -8.41
CA GLU A 60 -3.82 -2.17 -7.89
C GLU A 60 -4.19 -1.34 -6.65
N LEU A 61 -5.40 -0.77 -6.61
CA LEU A 61 -5.91 -0.08 -5.42
C LEU A 61 -6.08 -1.07 -4.25
N ALA A 62 -6.51 -2.29 -4.53
CA ALA A 62 -6.62 -3.33 -3.50
C ALA A 62 -5.26 -3.69 -2.91
N ASP A 63 -4.21 -3.70 -3.73
CA ASP A 63 -2.84 -3.94 -3.25
C ASP A 63 -2.34 -2.81 -2.36
N VAL A 64 -2.64 -1.55 -2.71
CA VAL A 64 -2.36 -0.40 -1.84
C VAL A 64 -3.11 -0.55 -0.51
N LEU A 65 -4.38 -0.94 -0.57
CA LEU A 65 -5.21 -1.11 0.61
C LEU A 65 -4.61 -2.14 1.58
N GLU A 66 -4.09 -3.25 1.06
CA GLU A 66 -3.48 -4.27 1.91
C GLU A 66 -2.24 -3.76 2.64
N VAL A 67 -1.44 -2.93 1.98
CA VAL A 67 -0.30 -2.28 2.63
C VAL A 67 -0.78 -1.31 3.72
N ILE A 68 -1.86 -0.56 3.46
CA ILE A 68 -2.46 0.34 4.46
C ILE A 68 -2.91 -0.45 5.68
N ARG A 69 -3.55 -1.61 5.50
CA ARG A 69 -3.94 -2.47 6.62
C ARG A 69 -2.74 -2.87 7.48
N ALA A 70 -1.66 -3.27 6.84
CA ALA A 70 -0.44 -3.66 7.55
C ALA A 70 0.19 -2.49 8.31
N LEU A 71 0.23 -1.30 7.69
CA LEU A 71 0.76 -0.09 8.32
C LEU A 71 -0.08 0.33 9.52
N ALA A 72 -1.41 0.23 9.43
CA ALA A 72 -2.31 0.56 10.53
C ALA A 72 -2.02 -0.32 11.77
N LYS A 73 -1.73 -1.60 11.55
CA LYS A 73 -1.39 -2.53 12.65
C LYS A 73 -0.13 -2.12 13.40
N LEU A 74 0.81 -1.44 12.75
CA LEU A 74 2.03 -0.96 13.43
C LEU A 74 1.73 0.04 14.54
N VAL A 75 0.61 0.75 14.44
CA VAL A 75 0.17 1.71 15.46
C VAL A 75 -1.07 1.21 16.22
N ASN A 76 -1.27 -0.12 16.24
CA ASN A 76 -2.36 -0.81 16.95
C ASN A 76 -3.75 -0.37 16.48
N LYS A 77 -3.89 -0.13 15.17
CA LYS A 77 -5.13 0.27 14.52
C LYS A 77 -5.46 -0.71 13.39
N ASP A 78 -6.64 -0.59 12.83
CA ASP A 78 -7.07 -1.38 11.68
C ASP A 78 -7.60 -0.47 10.56
N LEU A 79 -8.04 -1.07 9.47
CA LEU A 79 -8.57 -0.30 8.33
C LEU A 79 -9.78 0.53 8.71
N ASN A 80 -10.65 0.02 9.58
CA ASN A 80 -11.85 0.79 10.02
C ASN A 80 -11.44 2.07 10.73
N ASP A 81 -10.37 2.04 11.52
CA ASP A 81 -9.83 3.25 12.17
C ASP A 81 -9.33 4.26 11.14
N VAL A 82 -8.65 3.79 10.10
CA VAL A 82 -8.18 4.66 9.01
C VAL A 82 -9.36 5.29 8.28
N ILE A 83 -10.39 4.50 7.99
CA ILE A 83 -11.61 4.97 7.32
C ILE A 83 -12.31 6.02 8.17
N ALA A 84 -12.42 5.80 9.48
CA ALA A 84 -13.06 6.76 10.38
C ALA A 84 -12.35 8.12 10.35
N VAL A 85 -11.02 8.13 10.37
CA VAL A 85 -10.24 9.37 10.26
C VAL A 85 -10.43 10.02 8.88
N ALA A 86 -10.44 9.22 7.82
CA ALA A 86 -10.68 9.71 6.47
C ALA A 86 -12.05 10.38 6.34
N ASP A 87 -13.07 9.77 6.94
CA ASP A 87 -14.45 10.30 6.91
C ASP A 87 -14.55 11.62 7.68
N LEU A 88 -13.89 11.75 8.82
CA LEU A 88 -13.85 13.01 9.57
C LEU A 88 -13.17 14.13 8.75
N LYS A 89 -12.07 13.81 8.07
CA LYS A 89 -11.40 14.78 7.20
C LYS A 89 -12.28 15.18 6.02
N LYS A 90 -13.00 14.20 5.44
CA LYS A 90 -13.93 14.45 4.35
C LYS A 90 -15.04 15.40 4.74
N GLU A 91 -15.55 15.27 5.98
CA GLU A 91 -16.57 16.16 6.51
C GLU A 91 -16.11 17.61 6.54
N LYS A 92 -14.86 17.85 6.92
CA LYS A 92 -14.29 19.20 7.02
C LYS A 92 -13.77 19.74 5.69
N ARG A 93 -13.11 18.90 4.91
CA ARG A 93 -12.34 19.32 3.73
C ARG A 93 -12.98 18.93 2.41
N GLY A 94 -13.96 18.03 2.45
CA GLY A 94 -14.57 17.46 1.25
C GLY A 94 -13.76 16.34 0.67
N ALA A 95 -14.26 15.79 -0.42
CA ALA A 95 -13.54 14.81 -1.24
C ALA A 95 -12.85 15.54 -2.41
N PHE A 96 -12.65 14.85 -3.51
CA PHE A 96 -11.99 15.42 -4.69
C PHE A 96 -12.93 15.58 -5.90
N ASP A 97 -14.23 15.42 -5.68
CA ASP A 97 -15.22 15.35 -6.78
C ASP A 97 -15.32 16.63 -7.60
N LYS A 98 -14.98 17.77 -7.01
CA LYS A 98 -15.04 19.06 -7.70
C LYS A 98 -13.81 19.37 -8.55
N GLN A 99 -12.79 18.51 -8.52
CA GLN A 99 -11.57 18.64 -9.34
C GLN A 99 -10.86 19.98 -9.16
N ILE A 100 -10.84 20.50 -7.90
CA ILE A 100 -10.28 21.83 -7.62
C ILE A 100 -8.77 21.75 -7.53
N PHE A 101 -8.09 22.54 -8.34
CA PHE A 101 -6.65 22.69 -8.31
C PHE A 101 -6.31 24.07 -7.71
N LEU A 102 -5.71 24.08 -6.53
CA LEU A 102 -5.35 25.35 -5.85
C LEU A 102 -4.08 25.90 -6.48
N GLU A 103 -4.19 27.01 -7.18
CA GLU A 103 -3.04 27.67 -7.81
C GLU A 103 -2.26 28.52 -6.84
N LYS A 104 -2.95 29.33 -6.05
CA LYS A 104 -2.29 30.21 -5.06
C LYS A 104 -3.30 30.77 -4.06
N VAL A 105 -2.78 31.27 -2.97
CA VAL A 105 -3.56 32.02 -1.97
C VAL A 105 -3.07 33.45 -1.97
N VAL A 106 -4.00 34.39 -2.00
CA VAL A 106 -3.68 35.83 -1.95
C VAL A 106 -4.24 36.37 -0.63
N GLN A 107 -3.38 37.02 0.15
CA GLN A 107 -3.79 37.70 1.39
C GLN A 107 -4.21 39.14 1.09
N LYS A 108 -5.25 39.56 1.77
CA LYS A 108 -5.73 40.96 1.68
C LYS A 108 -4.90 41.89 2.53
#